data_597cea0ab9f1234aa637984e98d7fe97
#
_entry.id   597cea0ab9f1234aa637984e98d7fe97
#
_cell.length_a   1.000
_cell.length_b   1.000
_cell.length_c   1.000
_cell.angle_alpha   90.00
_cell.angle_beta   90.00
_cell.angle_gamma   90.00
#
_symmetry.space_group_name_H-M   'P 1'
#
loop_
_entity.id
_entity.type
_entity.pdbx_description
1 polymer ?
#
loop_
_entity_poly.entity_id
_entity_poly.type
_entity_poly.pdbx_seq_one_letter_code
_entity_poly.pdbx_strand_id
1 'polypeptide(L)'
;VEALTGELGALVSVDTSTAAVIRDAAVAGAGMINDVRALRRPGALEAAAASELPVCLMHMLGEPGNMQDDPRYQDVTAEVVDFLHQRIAACGQVGIPRERLLVDPGFGFAKTVAHNLTLMHEMAALQELALPILIGISRKSLFGKLLGRDVNERLPASLAAAVMCVERGAMIVRAHDVKETVDVVRFAHAVRQSVDSERTK
;
A
#
# COMPACT_ATOMS: atom_id res chain seq x y z
N VAL A 1 8.06 17.07 -8.43
CA VAL A 1 7.70 16.06 -9.45
C VAL A 1 8.48 16.38 -10.72
N GLU A 2 8.28 17.53 -11.34
CA GLU A 2 8.87 17.94 -12.63
C GLU A 2 10.36 17.60 -12.79
N ALA A 3 11.21 17.98 -11.84
CA ALA A 3 12.64 17.67 -11.92
C ALA A 3 12.93 16.17 -11.91
N LEU A 4 12.20 15.38 -11.09
CA LEU A 4 12.39 13.94 -11.01
C LEU A 4 11.94 13.22 -12.27
N THR A 5 10.84 13.67 -12.87
CA THR A 5 10.30 13.05 -14.10
C THR A 5 11.03 13.54 -15.34
N GLY A 6 11.25 14.86 -15.46
CA GLY A 6 11.84 15.48 -16.64
C GLY A 6 13.36 15.26 -16.76
N GLU A 7 14.11 15.41 -15.66
CA GLU A 7 15.59 15.32 -15.71
C GLU A 7 16.09 13.88 -15.47
N LEU A 8 15.40 13.11 -14.61
CA LEU A 8 15.87 11.77 -14.22
C LEU A 8 15.04 10.64 -14.82
N GLY A 9 13.94 10.94 -15.51
CA GLY A 9 13.02 9.92 -16.05
C GLY A 9 12.40 9.03 -14.98
N ALA A 10 12.30 9.50 -13.73
CA ALA A 10 11.81 8.71 -12.61
C ALA A 10 10.28 8.57 -12.65
N LEU A 11 9.77 7.37 -12.39
CA LEU A 11 8.34 7.16 -12.14
C LEU A 11 8.01 7.63 -10.70
N VAL A 12 7.24 8.70 -10.59
CA VAL A 12 6.96 9.36 -9.30
C VAL A 12 5.56 9.01 -8.81
N SER A 13 5.46 8.42 -7.62
CA SER A 13 4.20 8.27 -6.87
C SER A 13 4.04 9.45 -5.91
N VAL A 14 2.92 10.17 -6.00
CA VAL A 14 2.63 11.31 -5.13
C VAL A 14 1.66 10.90 -4.03
N ASP A 15 2.09 11.05 -2.77
CA ASP A 15 1.27 10.73 -1.59
C ASP A 15 0.46 11.96 -1.19
N THR A 16 -0.82 11.97 -1.50
CA THR A 16 -1.71 13.10 -1.23
C THR A 16 -3.19 12.69 -1.21
N SER A 17 -3.98 13.39 -0.37
CA SER A 17 -5.45 13.31 -0.34
C SER A 17 -6.10 14.62 -0.82
N THR A 18 -5.33 15.60 -1.30
CA THR A 18 -5.83 16.95 -1.63
C THR A 18 -6.06 17.07 -3.11
N ALA A 19 -7.31 17.37 -3.51
CA ALA A 19 -7.72 17.45 -4.92
C ALA A 19 -6.86 18.41 -5.78
N ALA A 20 -6.46 19.57 -5.25
CA ALA A 20 -5.58 20.48 -5.95
C ALA A 20 -4.21 19.87 -6.22
N VAL A 21 -3.61 19.22 -5.18
CA VAL A 21 -2.29 18.56 -5.31
C VAL A 21 -2.36 17.37 -6.28
N ILE A 22 -3.47 16.61 -6.32
CA ILE A 22 -3.67 15.54 -7.31
C ILE A 22 -3.59 16.11 -8.73
N ARG A 23 -4.31 17.22 -9.00
CA ARG A 23 -4.28 17.85 -10.33
C ARG A 23 -2.90 18.40 -10.70
N ASP A 24 -2.27 19.14 -9.78
CA ASP A 24 -0.96 19.72 -10.00
C ASP A 24 0.12 18.66 -10.21
N ALA A 25 0.05 17.55 -9.44
CA ALA A 25 0.95 16.43 -9.57
C ALA A 25 0.82 15.73 -10.93
N ALA A 26 -0.41 15.55 -11.42
CA ALA A 26 -0.67 14.98 -12.74
C ALA A 26 -0.08 15.85 -13.87
N VAL A 27 -0.30 17.16 -13.81
CA VAL A 27 0.29 18.11 -14.77
C VAL A 27 1.82 18.10 -14.70
N ALA A 28 2.39 17.96 -13.50
CA ALA A 28 3.83 17.89 -13.28
C ALA A 28 4.47 16.55 -13.70
N GLY A 29 3.68 15.60 -14.23
CA GLY A 29 4.16 14.31 -14.76
C GLY A 29 4.25 13.19 -13.71
N ALA A 30 3.51 13.25 -12.62
CA ALA A 30 3.41 12.11 -11.69
C ALA A 30 2.92 10.86 -12.41
N GLY A 31 3.41 9.70 -12.01
CA GLY A 31 3.04 8.39 -12.58
C GLY A 31 1.98 7.66 -11.78
N MET A 32 1.70 8.06 -10.52
CA MET A 32 0.70 7.44 -9.66
C MET A 32 0.28 8.39 -8.53
N ILE A 33 -0.97 8.31 -8.11
CA ILE A 33 -1.48 8.91 -6.88
C ILE A 33 -1.58 7.83 -5.80
N ASN A 34 -0.96 8.08 -4.64
CA ASN A 34 -1.13 7.29 -3.44
C ASN A 34 -1.96 8.08 -2.42
N ASP A 35 -3.13 7.59 -2.04
CA ASP A 35 -3.97 8.32 -1.10
C ASP A 35 -4.30 7.49 0.15
N VAL A 36 -3.70 7.88 1.28
CA VAL A 36 -3.93 7.27 2.60
C VAL A 36 -5.37 7.38 3.09
N ARG A 37 -6.19 8.22 2.46
CA ARG A 37 -7.63 8.36 2.72
C ARG A 37 -8.52 7.72 1.66
N ALA A 38 -7.94 7.03 0.68
CA ALA A 38 -8.68 6.35 -0.38
C ALA A 38 -9.69 7.27 -1.07
N LEU A 39 -9.27 8.48 -1.45
CA LEU A 39 -10.05 9.51 -2.14
C LEU A 39 -11.32 9.96 -1.39
N ARG A 40 -11.31 9.92 -0.03
CA ARG A 40 -12.48 10.36 0.77
C ARG A 40 -12.56 11.87 0.98
N ARG A 41 -11.51 12.63 0.67
CA ARG A 41 -11.59 14.09 0.77
C ARG A 41 -12.44 14.70 -0.35
N PRO A 42 -13.13 15.82 -0.09
CA PRO A 42 -13.94 16.49 -1.10
C PRO A 42 -13.13 16.80 -2.37
N GLY A 43 -13.67 16.43 -3.53
CA GLY A 43 -13.06 16.65 -4.84
C GLY A 43 -11.89 15.72 -5.20
N ALA A 44 -11.46 14.82 -4.30
CA ALA A 44 -10.35 13.91 -4.56
C ALA A 44 -10.71 12.84 -5.60
N LEU A 45 -11.93 12.29 -5.54
CA LEU A 45 -12.44 11.33 -6.53
C LEU A 45 -12.45 11.92 -7.94
N GLU A 46 -13.03 13.11 -8.10
CA GLU A 46 -13.13 13.80 -9.38
C GLU A 46 -11.75 14.20 -9.93
N ALA A 47 -10.86 14.67 -9.04
CA ALA A 47 -9.49 15.01 -9.43
C ALA A 47 -8.70 13.76 -9.88
N ALA A 48 -8.84 12.62 -9.19
CA ALA A 48 -8.22 11.37 -9.57
C ALA A 48 -8.80 10.81 -10.88
N ALA A 49 -10.11 10.91 -11.09
CA ALA A 49 -10.75 10.53 -12.35
C ALA A 49 -10.17 11.32 -13.52
N ALA A 50 -10.11 12.65 -13.38
CA ALA A 50 -9.61 13.56 -14.42
C ALA A 50 -8.10 13.45 -14.67
N SER A 51 -7.32 12.98 -13.71
CA SER A 51 -5.86 12.83 -13.85
C SER A 51 -5.45 11.67 -14.77
N GLU A 52 -6.33 10.69 -14.97
CA GLU A 52 -6.08 9.43 -15.68
C GLU A 52 -4.91 8.60 -15.11
N LEU A 53 -4.35 8.97 -13.96
CA LEU A 53 -3.25 8.26 -13.31
C LEU A 53 -3.73 7.01 -12.57
N PRO A 54 -2.89 5.98 -12.42
CA PRO A 54 -3.09 4.92 -11.44
C PRO A 54 -3.27 5.47 -10.03
N VAL A 55 -4.14 4.84 -9.23
CA VAL A 55 -4.46 5.28 -7.87
C VAL A 55 -4.35 4.11 -6.89
N CYS A 56 -3.56 4.31 -5.84
CA CYS A 56 -3.52 3.40 -4.70
C CYS A 56 -4.51 3.87 -3.62
N LEU A 57 -5.46 3.00 -3.30
CA LEU A 57 -6.47 3.19 -2.26
C LEU A 57 -6.01 2.52 -0.97
N MET A 58 -5.71 3.30 0.08
CA MET A 58 -5.26 2.72 1.34
C MET A 58 -6.38 2.68 2.39
N HIS A 59 -6.45 1.56 3.12
CA HIS A 59 -7.33 1.45 4.27
C HIS A 59 -6.78 2.19 5.50
N MET A 60 -7.62 3.03 6.07
CA MET A 60 -7.40 3.65 7.38
C MET A 60 -8.75 3.92 8.07
N LEU A 61 -8.90 3.49 9.31
CA LEU A 61 -10.03 3.85 10.16
C LEU A 61 -9.80 5.25 10.75
N GLY A 62 -10.83 6.11 10.74
CA GLY A 62 -10.69 7.49 11.23
C GLY A 62 -9.84 8.39 10.33
N GLU A 63 -9.15 9.34 10.96
CA GLU A 63 -8.27 10.32 10.31
C GLU A 63 -6.85 10.22 10.87
N PRO A 64 -5.79 10.63 10.11
CA PRO A 64 -4.40 10.52 10.56
C PRO A 64 -4.10 11.15 11.92
N GLY A 65 -4.86 12.17 12.34
CA GLY A 65 -4.67 12.88 13.60
C GLY A 65 -5.18 12.13 14.83
N ASN A 66 -6.14 11.19 14.68
CA ASN A 66 -6.77 10.47 15.80
C ASN A 66 -6.83 8.95 15.59
N MET A 67 -6.30 8.43 14.50
CA MET A 67 -6.40 7.02 14.10
C MET A 67 -5.77 6.02 15.08
N GLN A 68 -4.92 6.48 16.00
CA GLN A 68 -4.20 5.62 16.96
C GLN A 68 -4.84 5.59 18.34
N ASP A 69 -5.87 6.41 18.60
CA ASP A 69 -6.37 6.62 19.97
C ASP A 69 -7.11 5.39 20.52
N ASP A 70 -7.86 4.67 19.71
CA ASP A 70 -8.50 3.40 20.10
C ASP A 70 -9.00 2.63 18.85
N PRO A 71 -8.13 2.04 18.04
CA PRO A 71 -8.57 1.31 16.85
C PRO A 71 -9.24 0.00 17.24
N ARG A 72 -10.54 -0.13 16.94
CA ARG A 72 -11.35 -1.32 17.24
C ARG A 72 -11.81 -1.97 15.95
N TYR A 73 -11.64 -3.29 15.88
CA TYR A 73 -12.14 -4.15 14.82
C TYR A 73 -12.77 -5.39 15.45
N GLN A 74 -13.84 -5.90 14.87
CA GLN A 74 -14.34 -7.24 15.17
C GLN A 74 -13.53 -8.27 14.39
N ASP A 75 -13.31 -8.00 13.11
CA ASP A 75 -12.44 -8.74 12.21
C ASP A 75 -11.68 -7.74 11.32
N VAL A 76 -10.40 -7.52 11.65
CA VAL A 76 -9.59 -6.51 10.97
C VAL A 76 -9.41 -6.80 9.49
N THR A 77 -9.31 -8.08 9.11
CA THR A 77 -9.09 -8.46 7.72
C THR A 77 -10.35 -8.28 6.88
N ALA A 78 -11.48 -8.78 7.36
CA ALA A 78 -12.76 -8.59 6.69
C ALA A 78 -13.14 -7.11 6.55
N GLU A 79 -12.99 -6.33 7.62
CA GLU A 79 -13.32 -4.89 7.59
C GLU A 79 -12.40 -4.09 6.65
N VAL A 80 -11.12 -4.46 6.54
CA VAL A 80 -10.20 -3.87 5.55
C VAL A 80 -10.64 -4.18 4.13
N VAL A 81 -10.98 -5.42 3.85
CA VAL A 81 -11.46 -5.87 2.54
C VAL A 81 -12.76 -5.18 2.17
N ASP A 82 -13.74 -5.15 3.06
CA ASP A 82 -15.03 -4.49 2.85
C ASP A 82 -14.87 -2.99 2.58
N PHE A 83 -14.01 -2.30 3.33
CA PHE A 83 -13.70 -0.91 3.08
C PHE A 83 -13.12 -0.69 1.69
N LEU A 84 -12.15 -1.50 1.28
CA LEU A 84 -11.52 -1.39 -0.03
C LEU A 84 -12.53 -1.67 -1.15
N HIS A 85 -13.41 -2.66 -0.99
CA HIS A 85 -14.53 -2.91 -1.92
C HIS A 85 -15.41 -1.67 -2.12
N GLN A 86 -15.80 -1.01 -1.02
CA GLN A 86 -16.60 0.21 -1.08
C GLN A 86 -15.86 1.33 -1.81
N ARG A 87 -14.54 1.48 -1.59
CA ARG A 87 -13.75 2.51 -2.27
C ARG A 87 -13.58 2.23 -3.76
N ILE A 88 -13.35 0.97 -4.13
CA ILE A 88 -13.30 0.53 -5.54
C ILE A 88 -14.63 0.85 -6.23
N ALA A 89 -15.76 0.54 -5.60
CA ALA A 89 -17.08 0.85 -6.14
C ALA A 89 -17.29 2.37 -6.33
N ALA A 90 -16.87 3.19 -5.35
CA ALA A 90 -16.95 4.64 -5.46
C ALA A 90 -16.08 5.19 -6.61
N CYS A 91 -14.90 4.63 -6.84
CA CYS A 91 -14.06 4.97 -7.98
C CYS A 91 -14.74 4.65 -9.32
N GLY A 92 -15.37 3.48 -9.43
CA GLY A 92 -16.14 3.10 -10.62
C GLY A 92 -17.31 4.04 -10.93
N GLN A 93 -17.99 4.54 -9.90
CA GLN A 93 -19.10 5.50 -10.06
C GLN A 93 -18.70 6.83 -10.72
N VAL A 94 -17.44 7.25 -10.53
CA VAL A 94 -16.89 8.47 -11.17
C VAL A 94 -16.07 8.18 -12.43
N GLY A 95 -16.12 6.93 -12.93
CA GLY A 95 -15.46 6.53 -14.18
C GLY A 95 -13.97 6.20 -14.06
N ILE A 96 -13.43 5.96 -12.86
CA ILE A 96 -12.08 5.42 -12.72
C ILE A 96 -12.14 3.92 -13.02
N PRO A 97 -11.51 3.44 -14.11
CA PRO A 97 -11.56 2.03 -14.47
C PRO A 97 -10.71 1.20 -13.49
N ARG A 98 -11.10 -0.06 -13.32
CA ARG A 98 -10.50 -0.96 -12.33
C ARG A 98 -8.99 -1.18 -12.54
N GLU A 99 -8.56 -1.16 -13.79
CA GLU A 99 -7.17 -1.36 -14.22
C GLU A 99 -6.23 -0.25 -13.75
N ARG A 100 -6.77 0.89 -13.33
CA ARG A 100 -6.01 2.00 -12.75
C ARG A 100 -5.93 1.93 -11.22
N LEU A 101 -6.56 0.94 -10.58
CA LEU A 101 -6.63 0.86 -9.12
C LEU A 101 -5.60 -0.11 -8.56
N LEU A 102 -5.02 0.27 -7.42
CA LEU A 102 -4.22 -0.54 -6.52
C LEU A 102 -4.82 -0.41 -5.12
N VAL A 103 -4.53 -1.38 -4.25
CA VAL A 103 -5.01 -1.38 -2.87
C VAL A 103 -3.84 -1.51 -1.89
N ASP A 104 -3.95 -0.83 -0.73
CA ASP A 104 -3.01 -0.95 0.38
C ASP A 104 -3.80 -1.25 1.68
N PRO A 105 -3.51 -2.35 2.39
CA PRO A 105 -4.18 -2.68 3.66
C PRO A 105 -3.89 -1.70 4.79
N GLY A 106 -2.94 -0.78 4.63
CA GLY A 106 -2.64 0.29 5.58
C GLY A 106 -2.01 -0.21 6.88
N PHE A 107 -0.95 -0.99 6.80
CA PHE A 107 -0.18 -1.39 7.99
C PHE A 107 0.27 -0.17 8.80
N GLY A 108 0.04 -0.21 10.14
CA GLY A 108 0.38 0.87 11.05
C GLY A 108 -0.56 2.07 11.03
N PHE A 109 -1.64 2.05 10.24
CA PHE A 109 -2.67 3.08 10.23
C PHE A 109 -3.92 2.55 10.94
N ALA A 110 -4.32 3.20 12.04
CA ALA A 110 -5.47 2.80 12.87
C ALA A 110 -5.49 1.29 13.21
N LYS A 111 -4.36 0.73 13.57
CA LYS A 111 -4.22 -0.70 13.88
C LYS A 111 -3.27 -0.91 15.07
N THR A 112 -3.69 -1.74 16.03
CA THR A 112 -2.82 -2.23 17.10
C THR A 112 -1.74 -3.16 16.55
N VAL A 113 -0.77 -3.56 17.38
CA VAL A 113 0.22 -4.59 16.99
C VAL A 113 -0.50 -5.88 16.60
N ALA A 114 -1.46 -6.34 17.41
CA ALA A 114 -2.24 -7.55 17.12
C ALA A 114 -2.96 -7.45 15.78
N HIS A 115 -3.68 -6.34 15.51
CA HIS A 115 -4.37 -6.13 14.23
C HIS A 115 -3.41 -6.18 13.03
N ASN A 116 -2.21 -5.60 13.16
CA ASN A 116 -1.21 -5.65 12.07
C ASN A 116 -0.68 -7.08 11.83
N LEU A 117 -0.47 -7.86 12.89
CA LEU A 117 0.00 -9.25 12.78
C LEU A 117 -1.08 -10.15 12.17
N THR A 118 -2.33 -10.03 12.60
CA THR A 118 -3.47 -10.76 12.02
C THR A 118 -3.62 -10.43 10.54
N LEU A 119 -3.67 -9.15 10.19
CA LEU A 119 -3.81 -8.69 8.80
C LEU A 119 -2.64 -9.16 7.91
N MET A 120 -1.41 -9.21 8.44
CA MET A 120 -0.26 -9.76 7.72
C MET A 120 -0.39 -11.28 7.53
N HIS A 121 -0.84 -12.00 8.55
CA HIS A 121 -1.06 -13.44 8.48
C HIS A 121 -2.12 -13.80 7.42
N GLU A 122 -3.20 -13.05 7.39
CA GLU A 122 -4.37 -13.27 6.54
C GLU A 122 -4.37 -12.46 5.24
N MET A 123 -3.26 -11.79 4.90
CA MET A 123 -3.18 -10.84 3.78
C MET A 123 -3.59 -11.46 2.43
N ALA A 124 -3.49 -12.79 2.29
CA ALA A 124 -3.96 -13.48 1.09
C ALA A 124 -5.47 -13.25 0.80
N ALA A 125 -6.27 -12.92 1.81
CA ALA A 125 -7.68 -12.56 1.63
C ALA A 125 -7.88 -11.33 0.72
N LEU A 126 -6.92 -10.38 0.72
CA LEU A 126 -7.01 -9.22 -0.18
C LEU A 126 -6.94 -9.59 -1.67
N GLN A 127 -6.49 -10.81 -2.01
CA GLN A 127 -6.46 -11.26 -3.41
C GLN A 127 -7.87 -11.40 -4.01
N GLU A 128 -8.92 -11.52 -3.20
CA GLU A 128 -10.32 -11.51 -3.66
C GLU A 128 -10.70 -10.18 -4.35
N LEU A 129 -10.02 -9.08 -3.99
CA LEU A 129 -10.20 -7.79 -4.64
C LEU A 129 -9.72 -7.80 -6.10
N ALA A 130 -8.94 -8.79 -6.52
CA ALA A 130 -8.36 -8.95 -7.86
C ALA A 130 -7.69 -7.66 -8.38
N LEU A 131 -6.95 -6.97 -7.50
CA LEU A 131 -6.17 -5.76 -7.78
C LEU A 131 -4.74 -5.92 -7.26
N PRO A 132 -3.76 -5.21 -7.83
CA PRO A 132 -2.41 -5.18 -7.29
C PRO A 132 -2.40 -4.67 -5.85
N ILE A 133 -1.71 -5.40 -4.96
CA ILE A 133 -1.57 -5.03 -3.55
C ILE A 133 -0.24 -4.32 -3.36
N LEU A 134 -0.31 -3.07 -2.88
CA LEU A 134 0.84 -2.31 -2.41
C LEU A 134 0.93 -2.40 -0.88
N ILE A 135 2.13 -2.53 -0.35
CA ILE A 135 2.37 -2.47 1.09
C ILE A 135 3.44 -1.45 1.47
N GLY A 136 3.23 -0.77 2.61
CA GLY A 136 4.20 0.14 3.22
C GLY A 136 4.49 -0.27 4.66
N ILE A 137 5.33 -1.31 4.87
CA ILE A 137 5.60 -1.86 6.19
C ILE A 137 6.94 -1.40 6.80
N SER A 138 7.83 -0.82 5.97
CA SER A 138 9.20 -0.47 6.34
C SER A 138 9.28 0.48 7.55
N ARG A 139 10.09 0.12 8.53
CA ARG A 139 10.41 0.87 9.76
C ARG A 139 9.21 1.24 10.64
N LYS A 140 8.05 0.57 10.46
CA LYS A 140 6.81 0.87 11.21
C LYS A 140 6.98 0.69 12.72
N SER A 141 6.21 1.47 13.47
CA SER A 141 6.22 1.46 14.94
C SER A 141 5.84 0.11 15.56
N LEU A 142 5.12 -0.75 14.82
CA LEU A 142 4.80 -2.10 15.26
C LEU A 142 6.05 -2.91 15.62
N PHE A 143 7.16 -2.75 14.88
CA PHE A 143 8.42 -3.45 15.16
C PHE A 143 9.07 -2.94 16.45
N GLY A 144 9.02 -1.63 16.71
CA GLY A 144 9.46 -1.08 17.98
C GLY A 144 8.64 -1.60 19.16
N LYS A 145 7.31 -1.62 19.03
CA LYS A 145 6.40 -2.11 20.08
C LYS A 145 6.55 -3.62 20.32
N LEU A 146 6.80 -4.41 19.27
CA LEU A 146 6.92 -5.88 19.36
C LEU A 146 8.30 -6.34 19.81
N LEU A 147 9.38 -5.69 19.33
CA LEU A 147 10.75 -6.16 19.49
C LEU A 147 11.61 -5.26 20.39
N GLY A 148 11.07 -4.14 20.87
CA GLY A 148 11.81 -3.17 21.65
C GLY A 148 12.92 -2.44 20.85
N ARG A 149 12.75 -2.27 19.54
CA ARG A 149 13.76 -1.73 18.64
C ARG A 149 13.50 -0.28 18.25
N ASP A 150 14.55 0.52 18.29
CA ASP A 150 14.53 1.87 17.75
C ASP A 150 14.39 1.88 16.23
N VAL A 151 13.99 3.03 15.66
CA VAL A 151 13.67 3.13 14.23
C VAL A 151 14.82 2.71 13.32
N ASN A 152 16.07 2.97 13.72
CA ASN A 152 17.26 2.59 12.95
C ASN A 152 17.65 1.12 13.05
N GLU A 153 17.04 0.37 13.99
CA GLU A 153 17.26 -1.06 14.21
C GLU A 153 16.19 -1.94 13.60
N ARG A 154 15.20 -1.34 12.92
CA ARG A 154 14.01 -2.07 12.38
C ARG A 154 14.22 -2.69 11.00
N LEU A 155 15.43 -2.57 10.42
CA LEU A 155 15.71 -3.11 9.08
C LEU A 155 15.44 -4.62 9.00
N PRO A 156 15.98 -5.49 9.88
CA PRO A 156 15.75 -6.93 9.76
C PRO A 156 14.27 -7.32 9.81
N ALA A 157 13.50 -6.70 10.72
CA ALA A 157 12.05 -6.95 10.82
C ALA A 157 11.29 -6.40 9.61
N SER A 158 11.70 -5.25 9.05
CA SER A 158 11.12 -4.69 7.83
C SER A 158 11.31 -5.61 6.63
N LEU A 159 12.51 -6.19 6.48
CA LEU A 159 12.83 -7.13 5.39
C LEU A 159 12.05 -8.43 5.54
N ALA A 160 12.01 -9.01 6.73
CA ALA A 160 11.22 -10.21 7.01
C ALA A 160 9.73 -10.00 6.68
N ALA A 161 9.14 -8.89 7.15
CA ALA A 161 7.75 -8.56 6.88
C ALA A 161 7.49 -8.31 5.38
N ALA A 162 8.42 -7.67 4.66
CA ALA A 162 8.30 -7.47 3.21
C ALA A 162 8.23 -8.80 2.47
N VAL A 163 9.12 -9.75 2.78
CA VAL A 163 9.10 -11.11 2.19
C VAL A 163 7.80 -11.83 2.53
N MET A 164 7.37 -11.82 3.80
CA MET A 164 6.11 -12.43 4.21
C MET A 164 4.90 -11.88 3.46
N CYS A 165 4.86 -10.57 3.20
CA CYS A 165 3.79 -9.95 2.43
C CYS A 165 3.86 -10.32 0.94
N VAL A 166 5.04 -10.36 0.34
CA VAL A 166 5.24 -10.80 -1.06
C VAL A 166 4.77 -12.24 -1.26
N GLU A 167 5.12 -13.14 -0.34
CA GLU A 167 4.65 -14.54 -0.34
C GLU A 167 3.12 -14.66 -0.24
N ARG A 168 2.45 -13.64 0.31
CA ARG A 168 0.98 -13.55 0.45
C ARG A 168 0.30 -12.68 -0.60
N GLY A 169 1.02 -12.29 -1.66
CA GLY A 169 0.43 -11.63 -2.83
C GLY A 169 0.70 -10.13 -2.95
N ALA A 170 1.54 -9.50 -2.11
CA ALA A 170 1.96 -8.13 -2.36
C ALA A 170 2.77 -8.05 -3.66
N MET A 171 2.41 -7.10 -4.51
CA MET A 171 3.06 -6.86 -5.80
C MET A 171 3.98 -5.64 -5.78
N ILE A 172 3.73 -4.68 -4.89
CA ILE A 172 4.52 -3.47 -4.73
C ILE A 172 4.90 -3.29 -3.26
N VAL A 173 6.18 -3.09 -2.99
CA VAL A 173 6.71 -2.84 -1.65
C VAL A 173 7.29 -1.43 -1.58
N ARG A 174 6.68 -0.56 -0.78
CA ARG A 174 7.21 0.77 -0.47
C ARG A 174 8.14 0.69 0.75
N ALA A 175 9.41 0.99 0.55
CA ALA A 175 10.44 0.84 1.57
C ALA A 175 11.36 2.06 1.66
N HIS A 176 11.99 2.26 2.85
CA HIS A 176 13.07 3.23 3.04
C HIS A 176 14.41 2.64 2.59
N ASP A 177 14.64 1.38 2.92
CA ASP A 177 15.88 0.63 2.65
C ASP A 177 15.69 -0.15 1.34
N VAL A 178 15.67 0.58 0.21
CA VAL A 178 15.26 0.03 -1.10
C VAL A 178 16.17 -1.08 -1.57
N LYS A 179 17.51 -0.90 -1.48
CA LYS A 179 18.50 -1.88 -1.94
C LYS A 179 18.29 -3.24 -1.24
N GLU A 180 18.29 -3.21 0.08
CA GLU A 180 18.14 -4.42 0.92
C GLU A 180 16.77 -5.07 0.70
N THR A 181 15.72 -4.26 0.51
CA THR A 181 14.37 -4.78 0.22
C THR A 181 14.33 -5.45 -1.15
N VAL A 182 14.94 -4.86 -2.18
CA VAL A 182 15.02 -5.46 -3.52
C VAL A 182 15.75 -6.81 -3.46
N ASP A 183 16.87 -6.90 -2.73
CA ASP A 183 17.65 -8.14 -2.62
C ASP A 183 16.82 -9.28 -2.01
N VAL A 184 16.13 -9.04 -0.90
CA VAL A 184 15.33 -10.09 -0.25
C VAL A 184 14.08 -10.48 -1.06
N VAL A 185 13.45 -9.52 -1.73
CA VAL A 185 12.27 -9.80 -2.58
C VAL A 185 12.67 -10.60 -3.82
N ARG A 186 13.79 -10.26 -4.46
CA ARG A 186 14.33 -11.04 -5.60
C ARG A 186 14.70 -12.46 -5.18
N PHE A 187 15.32 -12.63 -4.02
CA PHE A 187 15.63 -13.93 -3.47
C PHE A 187 14.36 -14.77 -3.25
N ALA A 188 13.36 -14.21 -2.57
CA ALA A 188 12.07 -14.88 -2.35
C ALA A 188 11.40 -15.30 -3.69
N HIS A 189 11.43 -14.41 -4.69
CA HIS A 189 10.90 -14.70 -6.01
C HIS A 189 11.63 -15.84 -6.72
N ALA A 190 12.98 -15.88 -6.64
CA ALA A 190 13.79 -16.96 -7.20
C ALA A 190 13.46 -18.32 -6.58
N VAL A 191 13.24 -18.35 -5.25
CA VAL A 191 12.83 -19.58 -4.54
C VAL A 191 11.48 -20.08 -5.06
N ARG A 192 10.50 -19.19 -5.26
CA ARG A 192 9.18 -19.58 -5.84
C ARG A 192 9.33 -20.16 -7.25
N GLN A 193 10.07 -19.48 -8.13
CA GLN A 193 10.24 -19.93 -9.50
C GLN A 193 10.93 -21.29 -9.62
N SER A 194 11.85 -21.65 -8.71
CA SER A 194 12.52 -22.95 -8.72
C SER A 194 11.54 -24.10 -8.52
N VAL A 195 10.54 -23.91 -7.66
CA VAL A 195 9.51 -24.94 -7.36
C VAL A 195 8.54 -25.09 -8.54
N ASP A 196 8.15 -24.01 -9.19
CA ASP A 196 7.21 -24.04 -10.32
C ASP A 196 7.86 -24.69 -11.57
N SER A 197 9.16 -24.48 -11.77
CA SER A 197 9.92 -25.09 -12.89
C SER A 197 10.12 -26.60 -12.75
N GLU A 198 10.12 -27.14 -11.52
CA GLU A 198 10.21 -28.58 -11.26
C GLU A 198 8.86 -29.29 -11.38
N ARG A 199 7.74 -28.60 -11.14
CA ARG A 199 6.38 -29.15 -11.26
C ARG A 199 5.85 -29.21 -12.69
N THR A 200 6.53 -28.52 -13.62
CA THR A 200 6.14 -28.45 -15.04
C THR A 200 6.92 -29.42 -15.92
N LYS A 201 7.82 -30.23 -15.31
CA LYS A 201 8.55 -31.33 -15.95
C LYS A 201 7.96 -32.69 -15.56
#